data_aa1b13d3aeb80253ab0290e5dbea5a68
#
_entry.id   aa1b13d3aeb80253ab0290e5dbea5a68
#
_cell.length_a   1.000
_cell.length_b   1.000
_cell.length_c   1.000
_cell.angle_alpha   90.00
_cell.angle_beta   90.00
_cell.angle_gamma   90.00
#
_symmetry.space_group_name_H-M   'P 1'
#
loop_
_entity.id
_entity.type
_entity.pdbx_description
1 polymer ?
#
loop_
_entity_poly.entity_id
_entity_poly.type
_entity_poly.pdbx_seq_one_letter_code
_entity_poly.pdbx_strand_id
1 'polypeptide(L)'
;MGKFAPLTIMNNEDADMDSMITTLNTAVTETASEILSKHRQKKKPWITAEILDLCDRRRELRKKRFEPEGSEKYMEVNNNIKRCMKKAKENWIGQQCSEIEQNLRKSNSKRAYQLVKDLTTVKQGKATTVQDRSGKCLTKE
;
A
#
# COMPACT_ATOMS: atom_id res chain seq x y z
N MET A 1 -12.31 -2.78 31.29
CA MET A 1 -13.23 -3.70 30.59
C MET A 1 -12.49 -4.30 29.42
N GLY A 2 -12.45 -5.64 29.29
CA GLY A 2 -11.68 -6.32 28.25
C GLY A 2 -12.30 -6.11 26.87
N LYS A 3 -11.46 -5.94 25.85
CA LYS A 3 -11.85 -5.73 24.44
C LYS A 3 -12.66 -6.88 23.82
N PHE A 4 -12.81 -7.99 24.56
CA PHE A 4 -13.57 -9.19 24.18
C PHE A 4 -14.96 -9.28 24.82
N ALA A 5 -15.40 -8.25 25.56
CA ALA A 5 -16.74 -8.21 26.14
C ALA A 5 -17.90 -8.49 25.15
N PRO A 6 -17.84 -8.05 23.87
CA PRO A 6 -18.88 -8.40 22.89
C PRO A 6 -18.97 -9.89 22.56
N LEU A 7 -17.89 -10.66 22.75
CA LEU A 7 -17.89 -12.11 22.45
C LEU A 7 -18.60 -12.93 23.54
N THR A 8 -18.77 -12.39 24.74
CA THR A 8 -19.55 -13.04 25.80
C THR A 8 -21.06 -13.05 25.52
N ILE A 9 -21.54 -12.16 24.66
CA ILE A 9 -22.95 -12.12 24.22
C ILE A 9 -23.29 -13.31 23.30
N MET A 10 -22.27 -13.94 22.67
CA MET A 10 -22.48 -15.09 21.79
C MET A 10 -22.91 -16.40 22.54
N ASN A 11 -22.91 -16.41 23.86
CA ASN A 11 -23.35 -17.55 24.65
C ASN A 11 -24.86 -17.56 24.96
N ASN A 12 -25.64 -16.63 24.43
CA ASN A 12 -27.09 -16.65 24.50
C ASN A 12 -27.66 -17.63 23.48
N GLU A 13 -28.26 -18.70 23.95
CA GLU A 13 -28.86 -19.77 23.13
C GLU A 13 -30.03 -19.27 22.27
N ASP A 14 -30.59 -18.08 22.53
CA ASP A 14 -31.69 -17.45 21.80
C ASP A 14 -31.26 -16.39 20.80
N ALA A 15 -29.94 -16.18 20.57
CA ALA A 15 -29.47 -15.16 19.63
C ALA A 15 -29.57 -15.67 18.19
N ASP A 16 -30.26 -14.90 17.33
CA ASP A 16 -30.31 -15.14 15.90
C ASP A 16 -28.91 -15.15 15.26
N MET A 17 -28.64 -16.12 14.39
CA MET A 17 -27.35 -16.35 13.73
C MET A 17 -26.85 -15.07 13.03
N ASP A 18 -27.73 -14.33 12.34
CA ASP A 18 -27.40 -13.10 11.63
C ASP A 18 -26.97 -11.99 12.61
N SER A 19 -27.61 -11.91 13.77
CA SER A 19 -27.24 -10.98 14.84
C SER A 19 -25.86 -11.30 15.41
N MET A 20 -25.55 -12.58 15.60
CA MET A 20 -24.23 -13.03 16.08
C MET A 20 -23.13 -12.69 15.08
N ILE A 21 -23.35 -12.94 13.79
CA ILE A 21 -22.39 -12.62 12.70
C ILE A 21 -22.17 -11.11 12.62
N THR A 22 -23.24 -10.32 12.73
CA THR A 22 -23.15 -8.84 12.70
C THR A 22 -22.33 -8.32 13.88
N THR A 23 -22.58 -8.84 15.08
CA THR A 23 -21.84 -8.46 16.29
C THR A 23 -20.36 -8.83 16.19
N LEU A 24 -20.04 -10.03 15.68
CA LEU A 24 -18.67 -10.46 15.44
C LEU A 24 -17.95 -9.56 14.43
N ASN A 25 -18.59 -9.30 13.30
CA ASN A 25 -18.02 -8.44 12.25
C ASN A 25 -17.77 -7.01 12.77
N THR A 26 -18.69 -6.47 13.57
CA THR A 26 -18.54 -5.14 14.18
C THR A 26 -17.36 -5.14 15.15
N ALA A 27 -17.29 -6.09 16.07
CA ALA A 27 -16.20 -6.19 17.04
C ALA A 27 -14.83 -6.35 16.37
N VAL A 28 -14.73 -7.19 15.32
CA VAL A 28 -13.49 -7.37 14.55
C VAL A 28 -13.11 -6.09 13.81
N THR A 29 -14.09 -5.42 13.18
CA THR A 29 -13.84 -4.20 12.40
C THR A 29 -13.41 -3.03 13.29
N GLU A 30 -14.05 -2.86 14.44
CA GLU A 30 -13.68 -1.85 15.44
C GLU A 30 -12.29 -2.09 16.01
N THR A 31 -12.00 -3.31 16.45
CA THR A 31 -10.68 -3.69 16.96
C THR A 31 -9.60 -3.51 15.89
N ALA A 32 -9.86 -3.92 14.64
CA ALA A 32 -8.95 -3.71 13.54
C ALA A 32 -8.72 -2.22 13.25
N SER A 33 -9.76 -1.37 13.33
CA SER A 33 -9.64 0.07 13.11
C SER A 33 -8.84 0.79 14.19
N GLU A 34 -8.85 0.28 15.42
CA GLU A 34 -8.03 0.80 16.52
C GLU A 34 -6.56 0.40 16.43
N ILE A 35 -6.29 -0.87 16.08
CA ILE A 35 -4.93 -1.43 16.07
C ILE A 35 -4.21 -1.14 14.75
N LEU A 36 -4.92 -1.29 13.63
CA LEU A 36 -4.35 -1.04 12.31
C LEU A 36 -4.37 0.45 12.03
N SER A 37 -3.21 1.09 12.14
CA SER A 37 -3.09 2.49 11.74
C SER A 37 -3.53 2.66 10.28
N LYS A 38 -4.45 3.59 10.04
CA LYS A 38 -4.88 3.99 8.68
C LYS A 38 -3.78 4.68 7.87
N HIS A 39 -2.52 4.50 8.28
CA HIS A 39 -1.40 5.17 7.64
C HIS A 39 -1.14 4.53 6.27
N ARG A 40 -1.50 5.26 5.22
CA ARG A 40 -1.15 4.91 3.84
C ARG A 40 0.36 4.95 3.70
N GLN A 41 1.00 3.78 3.71
CA GLN A 41 2.45 3.71 3.50
C GLN A 41 2.78 4.07 2.06
N LYS A 42 3.53 5.15 1.89
CA LYS A 42 4.10 5.52 0.60
C LYS A 42 5.24 4.54 0.27
N LYS A 43 4.95 3.53 -0.53
CA LYS A 43 5.96 2.51 -0.94
C LYS A 43 7.09 3.09 -1.81
N LYS A 44 6.86 4.22 -2.45
CA LYS A 44 7.79 4.89 -3.37
C LYS A 44 7.85 6.38 -3.05
N PRO A 45 9.04 7.00 -3.05
CA PRO A 45 9.23 8.40 -2.63
C PRO A 45 8.48 9.41 -3.53
N TRP A 46 8.24 9.07 -4.79
CA TRP A 46 7.52 9.95 -5.73
C TRP A 46 5.99 9.84 -5.68
N ILE A 47 5.43 8.96 -4.85
CA ILE A 47 3.97 8.84 -4.72
C ILE A 47 3.45 9.96 -3.82
N THR A 48 2.64 10.86 -4.41
CA THR A 48 1.98 11.96 -3.71
C THR A 48 0.64 11.52 -3.11
N ALA A 49 0.10 12.33 -2.19
CA ALA A 49 -1.23 12.10 -1.63
C ALA A 49 -2.31 12.10 -2.73
N GLU A 50 -2.22 13.04 -3.68
CA GLU A 50 -3.13 13.14 -4.83
C GLU A 50 -3.19 11.85 -5.67
N ILE A 51 -2.02 11.22 -5.90
CA ILE A 51 -1.98 9.94 -6.62
C ILE A 51 -2.67 8.84 -5.82
N LEU A 52 -2.54 8.84 -4.49
CA LEU A 52 -3.21 7.88 -3.63
C LEU A 52 -4.73 8.08 -3.65
N ASP A 53 -5.21 9.33 -3.64
CA ASP A 53 -6.63 9.66 -3.74
C ASP A 53 -7.23 9.22 -5.08
N LEU A 54 -6.50 9.44 -6.18
CA LEU A 54 -6.90 8.92 -7.49
C LEU A 54 -6.95 7.38 -7.51
N CYS A 55 -6.03 6.71 -6.81
CA CYS A 55 -6.04 5.25 -6.69
C CYS A 55 -7.26 4.75 -5.92
N ASP A 56 -7.67 5.46 -4.85
CA ASP A 56 -8.87 5.10 -4.10
C ASP A 56 -10.13 5.34 -4.94
N ARG A 57 -10.23 6.49 -5.62
CA ARG A 57 -11.32 6.75 -6.58
C ARG A 57 -11.41 5.67 -7.65
N ARG A 58 -10.27 5.21 -8.17
CA ARG A 58 -10.25 4.10 -9.13
C ARG A 58 -10.79 2.80 -8.53
N ARG A 59 -10.52 2.51 -7.23
CA ARG A 59 -11.05 1.33 -6.54
C ARG A 59 -12.57 1.39 -6.42
N GLU A 60 -13.13 2.54 -6.13
CA GLU A 60 -14.58 2.76 -6.07
C GLU A 60 -15.24 2.56 -7.43
N LEU A 61 -14.66 3.17 -8.48
CA LEU A 61 -15.16 3.03 -9.85
C LEU A 61 -15.05 1.59 -10.39
N ARG A 62 -14.11 0.79 -9.87
CA ARG A 62 -13.98 -0.62 -10.25
C ARG A 62 -15.24 -1.42 -9.91
N LYS A 63 -15.94 -1.09 -8.85
CA LYS A 63 -17.21 -1.76 -8.47
C LYS A 63 -18.31 -1.49 -9.50
N LYS A 64 -18.29 -0.32 -10.15
CA LYS A 64 -19.26 0.13 -11.14
C LYS A 64 -18.81 -0.10 -12.60
N ARG A 65 -17.72 -0.83 -12.81
CA ARG A 65 -17.07 -1.00 -14.14
C ARG A 65 -17.98 -1.69 -15.18
N PHE A 66 -18.97 -2.44 -14.74
CA PHE A 66 -19.89 -3.15 -15.63
C PHE A 66 -21.04 -2.27 -16.15
N GLU A 67 -21.19 -1.06 -15.60
CA GLU A 67 -22.10 -0.04 -16.13
C GLU A 67 -21.39 0.74 -17.26
N PRO A 68 -22.09 1.11 -18.36
CA PRO A 68 -21.46 1.81 -19.48
C PRO A 68 -20.69 3.06 -19.08
N GLU A 69 -21.29 3.96 -18.30
CA GLU A 69 -20.66 5.17 -17.78
C GLU A 69 -19.55 4.87 -16.77
N GLY A 70 -19.65 3.79 -16.01
CA GLY A 70 -18.66 3.36 -15.02
C GLY A 70 -17.36 2.92 -15.68
N SER A 71 -17.43 2.29 -16.85
CA SER A 71 -16.28 1.85 -17.63
C SER A 71 -15.45 3.03 -18.14
N GLU A 72 -16.08 4.05 -18.71
CA GLU A 72 -15.40 5.24 -19.24
C GLU A 72 -14.70 6.01 -18.11
N LYS A 73 -15.42 6.31 -17.03
CA LYS A 73 -14.87 7.00 -15.85
C LYS A 73 -13.70 6.24 -15.22
N TYR A 74 -13.80 4.90 -15.19
CA TYR A 74 -12.68 4.06 -14.72
C TYR A 74 -11.46 4.19 -15.62
N MET A 75 -11.62 4.14 -16.92
CA MET A 75 -10.52 4.26 -17.90
C MET A 75 -9.87 5.64 -17.82
N GLU A 76 -10.66 6.70 -17.73
CA GLU A 76 -10.16 8.08 -17.58
C GLU A 76 -9.30 8.22 -16.33
N VAL A 77 -9.81 7.82 -15.16
CA VAL A 77 -9.07 7.89 -13.89
C VAL A 77 -7.81 7.03 -13.95
N ASN A 78 -7.88 5.84 -14.54
CA ASN A 78 -6.71 4.96 -14.69
C ASN A 78 -5.62 5.59 -15.59
N ASN A 79 -6.00 6.24 -16.68
CA ASN A 79 -5.08 6.95 -17.56
C ASN A 79 -4.46 8.18 -16.86
N ASN A 80 -5.27 8.91 -16.08
CA ASN A 80 -4.80 10.04 -15.29
C ASN A 80 -3.77 9.59 -14.24
N ILE A 81 -4.02 8.50 -13.52
CA ILE A 81 -3.06 7.91 -12.57
C ILE A 81 -1.72 7.61 -13.27
N LYS A 82 -1.75 6.97 -14.46
CA LYS A 82 -0.53 6.66 -15.21
C LYS A 82 0.26 7.92 -15.54
N ARG A 83 -0.42 8.98 -16.01
CA ARG A 83 0.21 10.28 -16.35
C ARG A 83 0.82 10.93 -15.10
N CYS A 84 0.05 11.01 -14.00
CA CYS A 84 0.51 11.60 -12.75
C CYS A 84 1.70 10.84 -12.16
N MET A 85 1.66 9.51 -12.16
CA MET A 85 2.78 8.68 -11.70
C MET A 85 4.05 8.88 -12.53
N LYS A 86 3.91 8.94 -13.86
CA LYS A 86 5.06 9.21 -14.75
C LYS A 86 5.68 10.57 -14.45
N LYS A 87 4.87 11.63 -14.43
CA LYS A 87 5.32 12.99 -14.13
C LYS A 87 5.96 13.12 -12.75
N ALA A 88 5.34 12.52 -11.73
CA ALA A 88 5.86 12.55 -10.37
C ALA A 88 7.21 11.83 -10.26
N LYS A 89 7.37 10.69 -10.95
CA LYS A 89 8.64 9.96 -11.00
C LYS A 89 9.73 10.76 -11.71
N GLU A 90 9.41 11.37 -12.85
CA GLU A 90 10.34 12.21 -13.62
C GLU A 90 10.80 13.41 -12.79
N ASN A 91 9.88 14.11 -12.14
CA ASN A 91 10.20 15.23 -11.26
C ASN A 91 11.10 14.80 -10.09
N TRP A 92 10.80 13.67 -9.46
CA TRP A 92 11.61 13.15 -8.37
C TRP A 92 13.03 12.79 -8.84
N ILE A 93 13.17 12.11 -9.98
CA ILE A 93 14.49 11.82 -10.57
C ILE A 93 15.24 13.11 -10.87
N GLY A 94 14.59 14.11 -11.47
CA GLY A 94 15.19 15.41 -11.75
C GLY A 94 15.70 16.10 -10.47
N GLN A 95 14.94 16.05 -9.37
CA GLN A 95 15.38 16.57 -8.07
C GLN A 95 16.61 15.82 -7.56
N GLN A 96 16.65 14.48 -7.66
CA GLN A 96 17.81 13.69 -7.25
C GLN A 96 19.05 14.01 -8.10
N CYS A 97 18.89 14.17 -9.41
CA CYS A 97 20.00 14.59 -10.29
C CYS A 97 20.54 15.97 -9.88
N SER A 98 19.67 16.93 -9.63
CA SER A 98 20.10 18.26 -9.16
C SER A 98 20.83 18.22 -7.82
N GLU A 99 20.38 17.36 -6.88
CA GLU A 99 21.06 17.15 -5.61
C GLU A 99 22.47 16.54 -5.80
N ILE A 100 22.59 15.58 -6.71
CA ILE A 100 23.89 14.97 -7.06
C ILE A 100 24.83 16.04 -7.62
N GLU A 101 24.39 16.84 -8.58
CA GLU A 101 25.19 17.93 -9.16
C GLU A 101 25.66 18.94 -8.10
N GLN A 102 24.77 19.34 -7.21
CA GLN A 102 25.11 20.26 -6.12
C GLN A 102 26.18 19.68 -5.18
N ASN A 103 26.06 18.39 -4.84
CA ASN A 103 27.04 17.72 -3.98
C ASN A 103 28.39 17.59 -4.68
N LEU A 104 28.43 17.31 -6.00
CA LEU A 104 29.69 17.29 -6.77
C LEU A 104 30.34 18.66 -6.82
N ARG A 105 29.59 19.74 -7.03
CA ARG A 105 30.10 21.12 -7.02
C ARG A 105 30.69 21.51 -5.63
N LYS A 106 30.14 20.96 -4.56
CA LYS A 106 30.62 21.17 -3.18
C LYS A 106 31.73 20.19 -2.77
N SER A 107 32.28 19.43 -3.71
CA SER A 107 33.29 18.38 -3.47
C SER A 107 32.83 17.30 -2.48
N ASN A 108 31.52 17.14 -2.27
CA ASN A 108 30.94 16.10 -1.42
C ASN A 108 30.65 14.81 -2.23
N SER A 109 31.72 14.21 -2.76
CA SER A 109 31.63 13.02 -3.63
C SER A 109 30.97 11.82 -2.92
N LYS A 110 31.17 11.69 -1.60
CA LYS A 110 30.57 10.59 -0.82
C LYS A 110 29.04 10.62 -0.87
N ARG A 111 28.44 11.81 -0.67
CA ARG A 111 27.00 11.97 -0.71
C ARG A 111 26.46 11.79 -2.13
N ALA A 112 27.14 12.35 -3.15
CA ALA A 112 26.77 12.17 -4.54
C ALA A 112 26.75 10.68 -4.94
N TYR A 113 27.79 9.92 -4.57
CA TYR A 113 27.85 8.48 -4.83
C TYR A 113 26.73 7.70 -4.14
N GLN A 114 26.40 8.06 -2.88
CA GLN A 114 25.30 7.43 -2.16
C GLN A 114 23.96 7.64 -2.88
N LEU A 115 23.66 8.85 -3.35
CA LEU A 115 22.45 9.15 -4.11
C LEU A 115 22.37 8.36 -5.43
N VAL A 116 23.50 8.28 -6.16
CA VAL A 116 23.56 7.46 -7.39
C VAL A 116 23.30 5.99 -7.05
N LYS A 117 23.89 5.46 -5.99
CA LYS A 117 23.66 4.09 -5.54
C LYS A 117 22.20 3.85 -5.18
N ASP A 118 21.56 4.78 -4.46
CA ASP A 118 20.14 4.66 -4.10
C ASP A 118 19.20 4.68 -5.32
N LEU A 119 19.57 5.44 -6.38
CA LEU A 119 18.83 5.47 -7.63
C LEU A 119 18.99 4.20 -8.46
N THR A 120 20.20 3.62 -8.47
CA THR A 120 20.55 2.48 -9.34
C THR A 120 20.33 1.13 -8.67
N THR A 121 20.34 1.08 -7.33
CA THR A 121 20.16 -0.19 -6.61
C THR A 121 18.73 -0.68 -6.73
N VAL A 122 18.52 -1.68 -7.55
CA VAL A 122 17.29 -2.49 -7.54
C VAL A 122 17.32 -3.29 -6.24
N LYS A 123 16.48 -2.91 -5.29
CA LYS A 123 16.27 -3.73 -4.09
C LYS A 123 15.63 -5.06 -4.55
N GLN A 124 16.46 -6.06 -4.78
CA GLN A 124 15.96 -7.42 -4.94
C GLN A 124 15.21 -7.77 -3.65
N GLY A 125 13.93 -8.13 -3.79
CA GLY A 125 13.19 -8.69 -2.68
C GLY A 125 13.98 -9.90 -2.18
N LYS A 126 14.28 -9.93 -0.88
CA LYS A 126 14.85 -11.14 -0.28
C LYS A 126 13.87 -12.26 -0.58
N ALA A 127 14.33 -13.28 -1.32
CA ALA A 127 13.56 -14.50 -1.50
C ALA A 127 13.31 -15.08 -0.10
N THR A 128 12.06 -15.10 0.31
CA THR A 128 11.67 -15.71 1.56
C THR A 128 11.73 -17.21 1.31
N THR A 129 12.77 -17.84 1.79
CA THR A 129 12.93 -19.30 1.74
C THR A 129 11.87 -19.87 2.69
N VAL A 130 10.92 -20.61 2.13
CA VAL A 130 9.95 -21.35 2.92
C VAL A 130 10.60 -22.67 3.32
N GLN A 131 10.65 -22.95 4.62
CA GLN A 131 11.13 -24.22 5.15
C GLN A 131 9.94 -25.13 5.46
N ASP A 132 10.09 -26.43 5.20
CA ASP A 132 9.12 -27.41 5.64
C ASP A 132 9.24 -27.66 7.15
N ARG A 133 8.36 -28.52 7.69
CA ARG A 133 8.36 -28.89 9.11
C ARG A 133 9.64 -29.58 9.58
N SER A 134 10.46 -30.09 8.66
CA SER A 134 11.76 -30.74 8.92
C SER A 134 12.94 -29.77 8.80
N GLY A 135 12.71 -28.47 8.51
CA GLY A 135 13.73 -27.47 8.32
C GLY A 135 14.36 -27.47 6.92
N LYS A 136 13.84 -28.26 5.98
CA LYS A 136 14.33 -28.32 4.61
C LYS A 136 13.77 -27.14 3.81
N CYS A 137 14.64 -26.39 3.15
CA CYS A 137 14.25 -25.26 2.31
C CYS A 137 13.49 -25.72 1.07
N LEU A 138 12.27 -25.23 0.89
CA LEU A 138 11.42 -25.44 -0.28
C LEU A 138 11.72 -24.36 -1.33
N THR A 139 12.92 -24.34 -1.87
CA THR A 139 13.25 -23.52 -3.05
C THR A 139 13.06 -24.39 -4.29
N LYS A 140 12.22 -23.93 -5.23
CA LYS A 140 12.26 -24.47 -6.60
C LYS A 140 13.52 -23.91 -7.27
N GLU A 141 14.39 -24.80 -7.73
CA GLU A 141 15.38 -24.49 -8.74
C GLU A 141 14.71 -24.10 -10.05
#